data_e24462b0d987df8063b418aea661659b
#
_entry.id   e24462b0d987df8063b418aea661659b
#
_cell.length_a   1.000
_cell.length_b   1.000
_cell.length_c   1.000
_cell.angle_alpha   90.00
_cell.angle_beta   90.00
_cell.angle_gamma   90.00
#
_symmetry.space_group_name_H-M   'P 1'
#
loop_
_entity.id
_entity.type
_entity.pdbx_description
1 polymer ?
#
loop_
_entity_poly.entity_id
_entity_poly.type
_entity_poly.pdbx_seq_one_letter_code
_entity_poly.pdbx_strand_id
1 'polypeptide(L)'
;EPAFILLDEPFAGVDPISVGDIKSIIRALKKRHIGVLITDHNVRETLDICDIAYIVGDGHIIASGNPQEILNNQKVRDVYLGADFRL
;
A
#
# COMPACT_ATOMS: atom_id res chain seq x y z
N GLU A 1 -24.00 -5.58 -6.03
CA GLU A 1 -23.37 -6.34 -4.95
C GLU A 1 -21.89 -6.00 -4.87
N PRO A 2 -21.40 -5.35 -3.79
CA PRO A 2 -19.99 -5.06 -3.68
C PRO A 2 -19.18 -6.35 -3.51
N ALA A 3 -18.05 -6.40 -4.17
CA ALA A 3 -17.12 -7.51 -4.06
C ALA A 3 -15.78 -6.99 -3.53
N PHE A 4 -15.13 -7.80 -2.71
CA PHE A 4 -13.83 -7.48 -2.13
C PHE A 4 -12.87 -8.64 -2.30
N ILE A 5 -11.60 -8.29 -2.48
CA ILE A 5 -10.52 -9.26 -2.50
C ILE A 5 -9.50 -8.83 -1.45
N LEU A 6 -9.03 -9.80 -0.65
CA LEU A 6 -7.97 -9.57 0.32
C LEU A 6 -6.68 -10.15 -0.24
N LEU A 7 -5.64 -9.33 -0.32
CA LEU A 7 -4.32 -9.76 -0.73
C LEU A 7 -3.36 -9.57 0.44
N ASP A 8 -2.82 -10.66 0.95
CA ASP A 8 -1.91 -10.64 2.09
C ASP A 8 -0.48 -10.73 1.58
N GLU A 9 0.26 -9.65 1.74
CA GLU A 9 1.65 -9.51 1.34
C GLU A 9 1.91 -9.91 -0.13
N PRO A 10 1.16 -9.33 -1.08
CA PRO A 10 1.30 -9.73 -2.48
C PRO A 10 2.65 -9.40 -3.09
N PHE A 11 3.42 -8.47 -2.49
CA PHE A 11 4.72 -8.07 -3.01
C PHE A 11 5.90 -8.75 -2.30
N ALA A 12 5.65 -9.56 -1.29
CA ALA A 12 6.72 -10.18 -0.50
C ALA A 12 7.52 -11.16 -1.36
N GLY A 13 8.83 -10.94 -1.43
CA GLY A 13 9.72 -11.83 -2.17
C GLY A 13 9.53 -11.85 -3.68
N VAL A 14 8.83 -10.87 -4.23
CA VAL A 14 8.51 -10.81 -5.66
C VAL A 14 9.52 -9.91 -6.38
N ASP A 15 9.98 -10.34 -7.55
CA ASP A 15 10.92 -9.53 -8.33
C ASP A 15 10.25 -8.30 -8.94
N PRO A 16 11.02 -7.28 -9.35
CA PRO A 16 10.45 -6.01 -9.86
C PRO A 16 9.51 -6.17 -11.07
N ILE A 17 9.80 -7.11 -11.96
CA ILE A 17 8.94 -7.30 -13.14
C ILE A 17 7.59 -7.86 -12.73
N SER A 18 7.60 -8.86 -11.84
CA SER A 18 6.37 -9.48 -11.36
C SER A 18 5.57 -8.53 -10.48
N VAL A 19 6.23 -7.63 -9.75
CA VAL A 19 5.54 -6.58 -8.99
C VAL A 19 4.70 -5.72 -9.93
N GLY A 20 5.24 -5.36 -11.08
CA GLY A 20 4.49 -4.61 -12.09
C GLY A 20 3.25 -5.34 -12.58
N ASP A 21 3.37 -6.65 -12.77
CA ASP A 21 2.24 -7.48 -13.19
C ASP A 21 1.15 -7.51 -12.11
N ILE A 22 1.54 -7.65 -10.86
CA ILE A 22 0.60 -7.65 -9.73
C ILE A 22 -0.14 -6.31 -9.66
N LYS A 23 0.59 -5.20 -9.80
CA LYS A 23 -0.03 -3.88 -9.80
C LYS A 23 -1.04 -3.72 -10.94
N SER A 24 -0.72 -4.25 -12.11
CA SER A 24 -1.64 -4.20 -13.26
C SER A 24 -2.93 -4.95 -12.96
N ILE A 25 -2.83 -6.10 -12.32
CA ILE A 25 -4.01 -6.89 -11.92
C ILE A 25 -4.85 -6.10 -10.92
N ILE A 26 -4.22 -5.50 -9.94
CA ILE A 26 -4.93 -4.71 -8.93
C ILE A 26 -5.66 -3.53 -9.57
N ARG A 27 -5.00 -2.84 -10.49
CA ARG A 27 -5.64 -1.72 -11.21
C ARG A 27 -6.84 -2.18 -12.03
N ALA A 28 -6.74 -3.36 -12.65
CA ALA A 28 -7.84 -3.92 -13.42
C ALA A 28 -9.04 -4.25 -12.51
N LEU A 29 -8.78 -4.78 -11.33
CA LEU A 29 -9.84 -5.07 -10.35
C LEU A 29 -10.53 -3.79 -9.91
N LYS A 30 -9.76 -2.72 -9.66
CA LYS A 30 -10.33 -1.43 -9.27
C LYS A 30 -11.23 -0.86 -10.37
N LYS A 31 -10.83 -1.01 -11.63
CA LYS A 31 -11.65 -0.55 -12.75
C LYS A 31 -12.99 -1.28 -12.84
N ARG A 32 -13.02 -2.50 -12.32
CA ARG A 32 -14.25 -3.30 -12.28
C ARG A 32 -15.06 -3.05 -11.02
N HIS A 33 -14.67 -2.02 -10.24
CA HIS A 33 -15.33 -1.64 -8.99
C HIS A 33 -15.26 -2.74 -7.92
N ILE A 34 -14.18 -3.51 -7.94
CA ILE A 34 -13.89 -4.51 -6.92
C ILE A 34 -12.99 -3.86 -5.89
N GLY A 35 -13.40 -3.92 -4.61
CA GLY A 35 -12.58 -3.41 -3.52
C GLY A 35 -11.39 -4.33 -3.28
N VAL A 36 -10.21 -3.76 -3.10
CA VAL A 36 -9.00 -4.54 -2.84
C VAL A 36 -8.39 -4.07 -1.53
N LEU A 37 -8.23 -4.98 -0.59
CA LEU A 37 -7.56 -4.72 0.67
C LEU A 37 -6.19 -5.41 0.62
N ILE A 38 -5.14 -4.64 0.82
CA ILE A 38 -3.77 -5.14 0.75
C ILE A 38 -3.11 -4.96 2.11
N THR A 39 -2.47 -6.03 2.60
CA THR A 39 -1.59 -5.94 3.76
C THR A 39 -0.18 -6.25 3.28
N ASP A 40 0.76 -5.35 3.51
CA ASP A 40 2.13 -5.56 3.06
C ASP A 40 3.09 -4.67 3.85
N HIS A 41 4.30 -5.13 4.05
CA HIS A 41 5.38 -4.35 4.65
C HIS A 41 6.11 -3.51 3.61
N ASN A 42 5.87 -3.78 2.33
CA ASN A 42 6.49 -3.04 1.25
C ASN A 42 5.74 -1.74 1.01
N VAL A 43 6.09 -0.73 1.80
CA VAL A 43 5.37 0.54 1.84
C VAL A 43 5.37 1.24 0.48
N ARG A 44 6.52 1.26 -0.18
CA ARG A 44 6.66 1.94 -1.47
C ARG A 44 5.68 1.39 -2.50
N GLU A 45 5.68 0.07 -2.66
CA GLU A 45 4.84 -0.57 -3.69
C GLU A 45 3.36 -0.44 -3.34
N THR A 46 3.04 -0.55 -2.06
CA THR A 46 1.65 -0.43 -1.61
C THR A 46 1.13 0.99 -1.81
N LEU A 47 1.91 2.01 -1.44
CA LEU A 47 1.49 3.40 -1.61
C LEU A 47 1.32 3.78 -3.08
N ASP A 48 2.07 3.11 -3.97
CA ASP A 48 1.99 3.41 -5.39
C ASP A 48 0.63 3.06 -6.00
N ILE A 49 -0.09 2.11 -5.42
CA ILE A 49 -1.33 1.61 -6.01
C ILE A 49 -2.57 1.78 -5.12
N CYS A 50 -2.41 2.16 -3.86
CA CYS A 50 -3.56 2.28 -2.99
C CYS A 50 -4.20 3.67 -3.09
N ASP A 51 -5.48 3.75 -2.76
CA ASP A 51 -6.19 5.02 -2.68
C ASP A 51 -6.13 5.58 -1.27
N ILE A 52 -6.19 4.70 -0.28
CA ILE A 52 -6.11 5.05 1.14
C ILE A 52 -5.23 4.01 1.82
N ALA A 53 -4.37 4.45 2.72
CA ALA A 53 -3.49 3.59 3.48
C ALA A 53 -3.63 3.81 4.97
N TYR A 54 -3.37 2.77 5.74
CA TYR A 54 -3.32 2.82 7.19
C TYR A 54 -1.96 2.29 7.61
N ILE A 55 -1.23 3.09 8.38
CA ILE A 55 0.05 2.66 8.94
C ILE A 55 -0.20 2.20 10.36
N VAL A 56 0.15 0.95 10.65
CA VAL A 56 -0.10 0.32 11.94
C VAL A 56 1.21 0.03 12.64
N GLY A 57 1.30 0.38 13.90
CA GLY A 57 2.46 0.07 14.72
C GLY A 57 2.06 -0.06 16.17
N ASP A 58 2.72 -0.94 16.90
CA ASP A 58 2.48 -1.18 18.32
C ASP A 58 1.00 -1.40 18.65
N GLY A 59 0.30 -2.10 17.75
CA GLY A 59 -1.08 -2.48 17.99
C GLY A 59 -2.12 -1.41 17.71
N HIS A 60 -1.72 -0.28 17.11
CA HIS A 60 -2.69 0.76 16.78
C HIS A 60 -2.32 1.50 15.50
N ILE A 61 -3.28 2.24 14.98
CA ILE A 61 -3.08 3.01 13.75
C ILE A 61 -2.31 4.28 14.08
N ILE A 62 -1.16 4.44 13.41
CA ILE A 62 -0.30 5.60 13.60
C ILE A 62 -0.69 6.73 12.65
N ALA A 63 -1.09 6.38 11.44
CA ALA A 63 -1.46 7.35 10.42
C ALA A 63 -2.42 6.72 9.42
N SER A 64 -3.25 7.54 8.79
CA SER A 64 -4.13 7.09 7.72
C SER A 64 -4.35 8.24 6.74
N GLY A 65 -4.69 7.89 5.51
CA GLY A 65 -4.97 8.87 4.48
C GLY A 65 -4.55 8.38 3.10
N ASN A 66 -4.58 9.28 2.13
CA ASN A 66 -4.10 8.94 0.80
C ASN A 66 -2.58 8.85 0.81
N PRO A 67 -1.95 8.29 -0.24
CA PRO A 67 -0.49 8.13 -0.25
C PRO A 67 0.28 9.42 0.01
N GLN A 68 -0.19 10.55 -0.51
CA GLN A 68 0.50 11.82 -0.32
C GLN A 68 0.47 12.26 1.13
N GLU A 69 -0.66 12.06 1.81
CA GLU A 69 -0.79 12.39 3.23
C GLU A 69 0.14 11.52 4.08
N ILE A 70 0.26 10.25 3.73
CA ILE A 70 1.17 9.32 4.43
C ILE A 70 2.62 9.77 4.25
N LEU A 71 3.01 10.11 3.02
CA LEU A 71 4.38 10.54 2.73
C LEU A 71 4.75 11.85 3.42
N ASN A 72 3.78 12.72 3.64
CA ASN A 72 4.00 14.00 4.31
C ASN A 72 3.93 13.91 5.84
N ASN A 73 3.56 12.75 6.38
CA ASN A 73 3.47 12.58 7.81
C ASN A 73 4.86 12.36 8.41
N GLN A 74 5.32 13.32 9.21
CA GLN A 74 6.67 13.26 9.77
C GLN A 74 6.91 12.03 10.65
N LYS A 75 5.90 11.64 11.41
CA LYS A 75 6.00 10.47 12.28
C LYS A 75 6.21 9.19 11.48
N VAL A 76 5.50 9.05 10.36
CA VAL A 76 5.66 7.90 9.48
C VAL A 76 7.05 7.90 8.86
N ARG A 77 7.51 9.05 8.39
CA ARG A 77 8.84 9.17 7.78
C ARG A 77 9.94 8.81 8.78
N ASP A 78 9.80 9.24 10.01
CA ASP A 78 10.82 8.99 11.04
C ASP A 78 10.87 7.51 11.42
N VAL A 79 9.72 6.85 11.50
CA VAL A 79 9.64 5.49 12.03
C VAL A 79 9.72 4.43 10.94
N TYR A 80 9.08 4.64 9.80
CA TYR A 80 8.92 3.59 8.79
C TYR A 80 9.65 3.84 7.48
N LEU A 81 9.74 5.10 7.05
CA LEU A 81 10.26 5.39 5.72
C LEU A 81 11.71 5.85 5.72
N GLY A 82 12.13 6.50 6.82
CA GLY A 82 13.44 7.10 6.87
C GLY A 82 13.51 8.42 6.12
N ALA A 83 14.58 9.18 6.39
CA ALA A 83 14.73 10.53 5.85
C ALA A 83 14.90 10.55 4.33
N ASP A 84 15.46 9.49 3.77
CA ASP A 84 15.81 9.43 2.35
C ASP A 84 14.75 8.72 1.48
N PHE A 85 13.60 8.41 2.06
CA PHE A 85 12.57 7.70 1.31
C PHE A 85 12.05 8.52 0.13
N ARG A 86 11.94 7.87 -1.03
CA ARG A 86 11.39 8.44 -2.28
C ARG A 86 10.52 7.39 -2.96
N LEU A 87 9.46 7.85 -3.55
CA LEU A 87 8.66 7.00 -4.43
C LEU A 87 9.21 7.02 -5.85
#